data_5cec84e6806056c69c9ae05e618dea31
#
_entry.id   5cec84e6806056c69c9ae05e618dea31
#
_cell.length_a   1.000
_cell.length_b   1.000
_cell.length_c   1.000
_cell.angle_alpha   90.00
_cell.angle_beta   90.00
_cell.angle_gamma   90.00
#
_symmetry.space_group_name_H-M   'P 1'
#
loop_
_entity.id
_entity.type
_entity.pdbx_description
1 polymer ?
#
loop_
_entity_poly.entity_id
_entity_poly.type
_entity_poly.pdbx_seq_one_letter_code
_entity_poly.pdbx_strand_id
1 'polypeptide(L)'
;MLGDGTKEHRRKVWKGCEAIAVDAKKAAGGIGILWNPREVSLFDFSASRHSLSAAFHILGTSIRGFMTNVYGPPQVKEKMQFMDSLRMIKGMSERKPWILGGDFNLIFNSQGKEGGEKIIGQIPRGI
;
A
#
# COMPACT_ATOMS: atom_id res chain seq x y z
N MET A 1 11.87 -3.88 8.29
CA MET A 1 12.05 -5.14 7.66
C MET A 1 10.77 -5.91 7.49
N LEU A 2 10.64 -6.66 6.44
CA LEU A 2 9.43 -7.42 6.22
C LEU A 2 9.31 -8.54 7.23
N GLY A 3 8.08 -8.87 7.60
CA GLY A 3 7.86 -9.80 8.66
C GLY A 3 8.10 -11.24 8.28
N ASP A 4 8.04 -12.12 9.29
CA ASP A 4 8.24 -13.50 9.07
C ASP A 4 7.24 -14.08 8.13
N GLY A 5 7.63 -15.02 7.35
CA GLY A 5 6.73 -15.67 6.44
C GLY A 5 6.39 -14.84 5.22
N THR A 6 6.88 -13.65 5.16
CA THR A 6 6.63 -12.77 4.04
C THR A 6 7.89 -12.73 3.20
N LYS A 7 7.75 -12.99 1.92
CA LYS A 7 8.89 -12.94 1.04
C LYS A 7 8.88 -11.68 0.24
N GLU A 8 10.02 -11.08 0.13
CA GLU A 8 10.12 -9.93 -0.72
C GLU A 8 11.07 -10.25 -1.84
N HIS A 9 10.78 -9.72 -3.00
CA HIS A 9 11.61 -9.88 -4.17
C HIS A 9 12.05 -8.51 -4.61
N ARG A 10 13.37 -8.28 -4.58
CA ARG A 10 13.87 -6.98 -4.91
C ARG A 10 14.75 -7.11 -6.11
N ARG A 11 14.45 -6.40 -7.15
CA ARG A 11 15.21 -6.47 -8.39
C ARG A 11 14.95 -5.28 -9.26
N LYS A 12 15.79 -5.11 -10.25
CA LYS A 12 15.61 -4.04 -11.20
C LYS A 12 14.70 -4.53 -12.30
N VAL A 13 13.61 -3.82 -12.52
CA VAL A 13 12.65 -4.18 -13.53
C VAL A 13 12.92 -3.38 -14.79
N TRP A 14 13.23 -2.11 -14.65
CA TRP A 14 13.60 -1.27 -15.75
C TRP A 14 14.95 -0.72 -15.46
N LYS A 15 15.66 -0.35 -16.51
CA LYS A 15 16.97 0.24 -16.34
C LYS A 15 16.87 1.41 -15.38
N GLY A 16 17.65 1.37 -14.33
CA GLY A 16 17.69 2.45 -13.36
C GLY A 16 16.60 2.43 -12.30
N CYS A 17 15.72 1.45 -12.34
CA CYS A 17 14.66 1.35 -11.33
C CYS A 17 14.82 0.13 -10.47
N GLU A 18 14.28 0.20 -9.28
CA GLU A 18 14.26 -0.92 -8.35
C GLU A 18 12.83 -1.28 -8.01
N ALA A 19 12.63 -2.48 -7.58
CA ALA A 19 11.30 -2.94 -7.21
C ALA A 19 11.38 -3.85 -6.00
N ILE A 20 10.30 -3.87 -5.24
CA ILE A 20 10.15 -4.80 -4.13
C ILE A 20 8.73 -5.31 -4.21
N ALA A 21 8.54 -6.57 -3.92
CA ALA A 21 7.21 -7.15 -3.97
C ALA A 21 7.02 -8.14 -2.85
N VAL A 22 5.79 -8.29 -2.42
CA VAL A 22 5.43 -9.25 -1.40
C VAL A 22 4.84 -10.46 -2.10
N ASP A 23 5.22 -11.63 -1.65
CA ASP A 23 4.76 -12.88 -2.22
C ASP A 23 3.23 -12.93 -2.20
N ALA A 24 2.65 -13.28 -3.31
CA ALA A 24 1.20 -13.34 -3.43
C ALA A 24 0.56 -14.33 -2.47
N LYS A 25 1.30 -15.32 -2.03
CA LYS A 25 0.73 -16.27 -1.07
C LYS A 25 0.50 -15.61 0.27
N LYS A 26 1.32 -14.65 0.62
CA LYS A 26 1.18 -13.99 1.90
C LYS A 26 0.33 -12.76 1.78
N ALA A 27 0.40 -12.07 0.67
CA ALA A 27 -0.43 -10.92 0.42
C ALA A 27 -1.52 -11.31 -0.55
N ALA A 28 -2.70 -10.82 -0.35
CA ALA A 28 -3.81 -11.14 -1.23
C ALA A 28 -3.55 -10.53 -2.60
N GLY A 29 -3.19 -11.34 -3.55
CA GLY A 29 -3.00 -10.88 -4.91
C GLY A 29 -1.63 -10.32 -5.25
N GLY A 30 -0.74 -10.26 -4.29
CA GLY A 30 0.59 -9.73 -4.54
C GLY A 30 0.62 -8.21 -4.50
N ILE A 31 1.64 -7.65 -3.92
CA ILE A 31 1.75 -6.19 -3.79
C ILE A 31 3.19 -5.83 -4.03
N GLY A 32 3.40 -4.79 -4.81
CA GLY A 32 4.76 -4.36 -5.10
C GLY A 32 4.90 -2.86 -5.18
N ILE A 33 6.12 -2.39 -5.15
CA ILE A 33 6.46 -0.99 -5.32
C ILE A 33 7.65 -0.91 -6.25
N LEU A 34 7.56 0.02 -7.19
CA LEU A 34 8.64 0.24 -8.16
C LEU A 34 9.06 1.69 -8.04
N TRP A 35 10.35 1.96 -7.98
CA TRP A 35 10.80 3.34 -7.86
C TRP A 35 12.14 3.55 -8.52
N ASN A 36 12.44 4.82 -8.77
CA ASN A 36 13.73 5.23 -9.34
C ASN A 36 14.62 5.65 -8.17
N PRO A 37 15.66 4.88 -7.83
CA PRO A 37 16.49 5.18 -6.67
C PRO A 37 17.34 6.43 -6.81
N ARG A 38 17.40 7.00 -8.01
CA ARG A 38 18.12 8.24 -8.18
C ARG A 38 17.32 9.43 -7.68
N GLU A 39 16.02 9.26 -7.59
CA GLU A 39 15.16 10.36 -7.20
C GLU A 39 14.48 10.16 -5.85
N VAL A 40 14.28 8.93 -5.47
CA VAL A 40 13.58 8.62 -4.23
C VAL A 40 14.32 7.52 -3.50
N SER A 41 14.50 7.72 -2.21
CA SER A 41 15.03 6.67 -1.36
C SER A 41 13.85 6.05 -0.62
N LEU A 42 13.70 4.74 -0.72
CA LEU A 42 12.68 4.01 0.05
C LEU A 42 13.38 3.13 1.07
N PHE A 43 12.85 3.12 2.27
CA PHE A 43 13.45 2.36 3.35
C PHE A 43 12.39 2.01 4.40
N ASP A 44 12.78 1.21 5.39
CA ASP A 44 11.88 0.80 6.46
C ASP A 44 10.62 0.13 5.92
N PHE A 45 10.81 -0.87 5.07
CA PHE A 45 9.70 -1.58 4.48
C PHE A 45 8.95 -2.39 5.52
N SER A 46 7.65 -2.45 5.37
CA SER A 46 6.79 -3.21 6.26
C SER A 46 5.63 -3.76 5.45
N ALA A 47 5.32 -5.01 5.63
CA ALA A 47 4.25 -5.63 4.87
C ALA A 47 3.22 -6.25 5.79
N SER A 48 1.98 -6.23 5.35
CA SER A 48 0.92 -6.93 6.02
C SER A 48 0.19 -7.74 4.96
N ARG A 49 -0.90 -8.37 5.33
CA ARG A 49 -1.64 -9.18 4.38
C ARG A 49 -2.14 -8.37 3.19
N HIS A 50 -2.50 -7.13 3.41
CA HIS A 50 -3.12 -6.31 2.38
C HIS A 50 -2.38 -5.02 2.09
N SER A 51 -1.18 -4.87 2.57
CA SER A 51 -0.45 -3.63 2.34
C SER A 51 1.04 -3.81 2.36
N LEU A 52 1.72 -2.91 1.69
CA LEU A 52 3.17 -2.84 1.69
C LEU A 52 3.50 -1.36 1.89
N SER A 53 4.20 -1.06 2.94
CA SER A 53 4.52 0.33 3.30
C SER A 53 6.02 0.56 3.31
N ALA A 54 6.40 1.79 3.11
CA ALA A 54 7.80 2.18 3.17
C ALA A 54 7.90 3.65 3.55
N ALA A 55 8.98 4.02 4.17
CA ALA A 55 9.29 5.42 4.35
C ALA A 55 9.96 5.90 3.08
N PHE A 56 9.80 7.17 2.76
CA PHE A 56 10.45 7.71 1.58
C PHE A 56 11.12 9.04 1.87
N HIS A 57 12.11 9.34 1.06
CA HIS A 57 12.78 10.63 1.07
C HIS A 57 13.00 11.00 -0.38
N ILE A 58 12.49 12.14 -0.80
CA ILE A 58 12.72 12.62 -2.15
C ILE A 58 14.09 13.29 -2.16
N LEU A 59 15.01 12.68 -2.88
CA LEU A 59 16.40 13.12 -2.83
C LEU A 59 16.56 14.53 -3.34
N GLY A 60 17.46 15.25 -2.74
CA GLY A 60 17.66 16.64 -3.10
C GLY A 60 16.68 17.59 -2.44
N THR A 61 15.79 17.09 -1.61
CA THR A 61 14.82 17.93 -0.93
C THR A 61 14.74 17.48 0.53
N SER A 62 13.96 18.21 1.31
CA SER A 62 13.70 17.81 2.68
C SER A 62 12.41 17.04 2.81
N ILE A 63 11.80 16.66 1.69
CA ILE A 63 10.51 15.99 1.73
C ILE A 63 10.66 14.54 2.10
N ARG A 64 10.03 14.15 3.19
CA ARG A 64 10.05 12.79 3.70
C ARG A 64 8.65 12.40 4.12
N GLY A 65 8.33 11.15 4.03
CA GLY A 65 7.02 10.70 4.45
C GLY A 65 6.92 9.19 4.39
N PHE A 66 5.69 8.70 4.30
CA PHE A 66 5.41 7.29 4.21
C PHE A 66 4.52 7.02 3.02
N MET A 67 4.65 5.85 2.45
CA MET A 67 3.76 5.43 1.39
C MET A 67 3.26 4.04 1.70
N THR A 68 2.04 3.76 1.31
CA THR A 68 1.43 2.45 1.50
C THR A 68 0.71 2.07 0.23
N ASN A 69 1.03 0.89 -0.27
CA ASN A 69 0.35 0.34 -1.42
C ASN A 69 -0.55 -0.77 -0.90
N VAL A 70 -1.81 -0.74 -1.26
CA VAL A 70 -2.78 -1.69 -0.71
C VAL A 70 -3.43 -2.54 -1.76
N TYR A 71 -3.89 -3.70 -1.33
CA TYR A 71 -4.73 -4.55 -2.14
C TYR A 71 -5.81 -5.04 -1.18
N GLY A 72 -6.92 -4.33 -1.15
CA GLY A 72 -7.95 -4.57 -0.19
C GLY A 72 -8.67 -5.89 -0.39
N PRO A 73 -9.21 -6.44 0.67
CA PRO A 73 -9.91 -7.71 0.57
C PRO A 73 -11.23 -7.54 -0.17
N PRO A 74 -11.58 -8.49 -1.01
CA PRO A 74 -12.86 -8.41 -1.71
C PRO A 74 -14.03 -8.76 -0.81
N GLN A 75 -13.78 -9.47 0.27
CA GLN A 75 -14.86 -9.94 1.12
C GLN A 75 -15.22 -8.93 2.19
N VAL A 76 -16.51 -8.72 2.36
CA VAL A 76 -17.00 -7.72 3.28
C VAL A 76 -16.49 -7.93 4.69
N LYS A 77 -16.49 -9.17 5.14
CA LYS A 77 -16.12 -9.40 6.53
C LYS A 77 -14.68 -9.06 6.85
N GLU A 78 -13.83 -8.96 5.84
CA GLU A 78 -12.45 -8.61 6.09
C GLU A 78 -12.19 -7.13 5.94
N LYS A 79 -13.16 -6.38 5.44
CA LYS A 79 -12.93 -4.97 5.18
C LYS A 79 -12.76 -4.15 6.43
N MET A 80 -13.44 -4.52 7.49
CA MET A 80 -13.29 -3.77 8.74
C MET A 80 -11.87 -3.89 9.28
N GLN A 81 -11.31 -5.08 9.26
CA GLN A 81 -9.95 -5.26 9.72
C GLN A 81 -8.97 -4.53 8.83
N PHE A 82 -9.25 -4.53 7.53
CA PHE A 82 -8.42 -3.83 6.59
C PHE A 82 -8.44 -2.33 6.89
N MET A 83 -9.61 -1.77 7.11
CA MET A 83 -9.72 -0.36 7.41
C MET A 83 -9.04 -0.01 8.74
N ASP A 84 -9.16 -0.91 9.72
CA ASP A 84 -8.50 -0.68 10.99
C ASP A 84 -6.98 -0.69 10.84
N SER A 85 -6.46 -1.56 9.98
CA SER A 85 -5.03 -1.58 9.77
C SER A 85 -4.55 -0.29 9.10
N LEU A 86 -5.36 0.28 8.22
CA LEU A 86 -5.00 1.55 7.61
C LEU A 86 -5.00 2.67 8.62
N ARG A 87 -5.94 2.64 9.58
CA ARG A 87 -5.95 3.65 10.62
C ARG A 87 -4.71 3.56 11.50
N MET A 88 -4.24 2.34 11.74
CA MET A 88 -3.01 2.18 12.50
C MET A 88 -1.82 2.76 11.76
N ILE A 89 -1.74 2.51 10.47
CA ILE A 89 -0.64 3.03 9.68
C ILE A 89 -0.70 4.55 9.66
N LYS A 90 -1.89 5.11 9.55
CA LYS A 90 -2.04 6.55 9.56
C LYS A 90 -1.52 7.13 10.88
N GLY A 91 -1.83 6.47 11.99
CA GLY A 91 -1.36 6.94 13.28
C GLY A 91 0.16 6.89 13.39
N MET A 92 0.78 5.90 12.75
CA MET A 92 2.22 5.81 12.80
C MET A 92 2.90 6.87 11.94
N SER A 93 2.20 7.34 10.92
CA SER A 93 2.82 8.31 10.03
C SER A 93 2.82 9.74 10.56
N GLU A 94 1.97 9.97 11.58
CA GLU A 94 1.87 11.21 12.29
C GLU A 94 2.65 12.37 11.80
N ARG A 95 2.00 13.41 11.34
CA ARG A 95 2.61 14.67 10.91
C ARG A 95 3.52 14.58 9.68
N LYS A 96 3.66 13.45 9.09
CA LYS A 96 4.44 13.33 7.88
C LYS A 96 3.50 13.03 6.73
N PRO A 97 3.82 13.46 5.54
CA PRO A 97 3.00 13.11 4.39
C PRO A 97 2.83 11.62 4.29
N TRP A 98 1.62 11.18 4.00
CA TRP A 98 1.34 9.77 3.83
C TRP A 98 0.62 9.59 2.51
N ILE A 99 1.23 8.82 1.62
CA ILE A 99 0.67 8.54 0.32
C ILE A 99 0.07 7.15 0.37
N LEU A 100 -1.21 7.06 0.07
CA LEU A 100 -1.93 5.81 0.12
C LEU A 100 -2.52 5.54 -1.24
N GLY A 101 -2.21 4.41 -1.81
CA GLY A 101 -2.69 4.07 -3.13
C GLY A 101 -2.89 2.58 -3.29
N GLY A 102 -3.51 2.20 -4.39
CA GLY A 102 -3.71 0.80 -4.69
C GLY A 102 -5.17 0.48 -4.94
N ASP A 103 -5.49 -0.80 -4.88
CA ASP A 103 -6.84 -1.26 -5.10
C ASP A 103 -7.50 -1.50 -3.74
N PHE A 104 -8.43 -0.62 -3.39
CA PHE A 104 -9.06 -0.71 -2.08
C PHE A 104 -10.23 -1.68 -2.03
N ASN A 105 -10.77 -2.06 -3.18
CA ASN A 105 -11.91 -2.97 -3.22
C ASN A 105 -13.07 -2.46 -2.38
N LEU A 106 -13.39 -1.18 -2.49
CA LEU A 106 -14.42 -0.60 -1.65
C LEU A 106 -15.75 -0.51 -2.37
N ILE A 107 -16.32 -1.64 -2.72
CA ILE A 107 -17.65 -1.69 -3.28
C ILE A 107 -18.57 -2.07 -2.14
N PHE A 108 -19.49 -1.17 -1.82
CA PHE A 108 -20.29 -1.36 -0.63
C PHE A 108 -21.58 -2.11 -0.86
N ASN A 109 -22.01 -2.30 -2.07
CA ASN A 109 -23.22 -3.08 -2.31
C ASN A 109 -23.14 -3.68 -3.69
N SER A 110 -23.99 -4.64 -3.95
CA SER A 110 -23.94 -5.36 -5.18
C SER A 110 -24.28 -4.50 -6.37
N GLN A 111 -25.08 -3.49 -6.19
CA GLN A 111 -25.39 -2.65 -7.29
C GLN A 111 -24.23 -1.82 -7.68
N GLY A 112 -23.50 -1.36 -6.73
CA GLY A 112 -22.29 -0.64 -7.02
C GLY A 112 -21.37 -1.47 -7.86
N LYS A 113 -21.44 -2.78 -7.67
CA LYS A 113 -20.60 -3.60 -8.40
C LYS A 113 -20.93 -3.63 -9.85
N GLU A 114 -22.19 -3.62 -10.17
CA GLU A 114 -22.54 -3.64 -11.51
C GLU A 114 -22.19 -2.42 -12.21
N GLY A 115 -22.47 -1.33 -11.71
CA GLY A 115 -22.16 -0.08 -12.29
C GLY A 115 -20.71 0.12 -12.31
N GLY A 116 -20.13 -0.58 -11.49
CA GLY A 116 -18.73 -0.49 -11.43
C GLY A 116 -18.28 0.79 -11.01
N GLU A 117 -19.02 1.50 -10.42
CA GLU A 117 -18.61 2.59 -10.28
C GLU A 117 -18.54 3.28 -9.35
N LYS A 118 -18.71 3.64 -9.05
CA LYS A 118 -18.79 4.61 -8.50
C LYS A 118 -18.29 4.82 -7.26
N ILE A 119 -17.90 4.02 -6.50
CA ILE A 119 -17.40 4.26 -5.19
C ILE A 119 -15.96 4.49 -5.21
N ILE A 120 -15.33 4.29 -6.33
CA ILE A 120 -14.01 4.44 -6.41
C ILE A 120 -13.50 5.68 -5.90
N GLY A 121 -13.51 6.61 -5.91
CA GLY A 121 -12.87 7.76 -5.35
C GLY A 121 -13.34 8.12 -3.97
N GLN A 122 -14.21 7.30 -3.41
CA GLN A 122 -14.70 7.65 -2.12
C GLN A 122 -13.99 6.88 -1.05
N ILE A 123 -13.35 7.55 -0.18
CA ILE A 123 -12.65 6.93 0.92
C ILE A 123 -13.49 7.08 2.16
N PRO A 124 -13.72 6.00 2.89
CA PRO A 124 -14.54 6.08 4.10
C PRO A 124 -13.98 7.11 5.06
N ARG A 125 -14.87 7.80 5.72
CA ARG A 125 -14.44 8.78 6.67
C ARG A 125 -13.78 8.10 7.82
N GLY A 126 -12.88 8.76 8.46
CA GLY A 126 -12.19 8.15 9.59
C GLY A 126 -10.87 7.55 9.24
N ILE A 127 -10.48 7.62 7.99
CA ILE A 127 -9.13 7.20 7.64
C ILE A 127 -8.18 8.37 7.62
#